data_2cb2ee1ad38af77cb06e4d0d4ba649d8
#
_entry.id   2cb2ee1ad38af77cb06e4d0d4ba649d8
#
_cell.length_a   1.000
_cell.length_b   1.000
_cell.length_c   1.000
_cell.angle_alpha   90.00
_cell.angle_beta   90.00
_cell.angle_gamma   90.00
#
_symmetry.space_group_name_H-M   'P 1'
#
loop_
_entity.id
_entity.type
_entity.pdbx_description
1 polymer ?
#
loop_
_entity_poly.entity_id
_entity_poly.type
_entity_poly.pdbx_seq_one_letter_code
_entity_poly.pdbx_strand_id
1 'polypeptide(L)'
;DVGYYVHMLHAASEAVTYRMFGIDYYDAVLLSGEYQVQDVRALEKLRGLPEKELVKIGIPYMDEMARRLRDAGPTPPHKRTVLLAPSWGKSAILQKYGGKIIDELLATGYHVIIRPHPQSFKSETELMEKLMRDYPESDRLEWNRDNDNFEVLRRSDIMISDFSGVIFDFALVYDKPVIYADTEFDKSPYDAWWLDKPLWTFTALPRIGEKLTPENMSGLRGMIDACLTDPRYEAGRQEVRAETWEHPGEGAVRAANYLLAKYQELKSQEEGKK
;
A
#
# COMPACT_ATOMS: atom_id res chain seq x y z
N ASP A 1 28.32 -17.60 -7.80
CA ASP A 1 28.12 -16.15 -7.83
C ASP A 1 26.85 -15.84 -8.61
N VAL A 2 26.09 -14.84 -8.20
CA VAL A 2 24.93 -14.36 -8.94
C VAL A 2 25.40 -13.28 -9.89
N GLY A 3 25.14 -13.46 -11.19
CA GLY A 3 25.61 -12.56 -12.25
C GLY A 3 24.62 -11.46 -12.66
N TYR A 4 23.36 -11.53 -12.20
CA TYR A 4 22.32 -10.57 -12.55
C TYR A 4 21.24 -10.52 -11.47
N TYR A 5 20.95 -9.34 -10.94
CA TYR A 5 20.00 -9.14 -9.85
C TYR A 5 18.75 -8.42 -10.35
N VAL A 6 17.59 -9.00 -10.10
CA VAL A 6 16.29 -8.43 -10.47
C VAL A 6 15.49 -8.15 -9.20
N HIS A 7 14.99 -6.93 -9.05
CA HIS A 7 14.05 -6.57 -8.00
C HIS A 7 12.64 -6.46 -8.57
N MET A 8 11.66 -6.99 -7.87
CA MET A 8 10.25 -6.85 -8.24
C MET A 8 9.52 -6.06 -7.16
N LEU A 9 8.91 -4.94 -7.55
CA LEU A 9 8.06 -4.16 -6.66
C LEU A 9 6.75 -4.91 -6.44
N HIS A 10 6.23 -4.88 -5.21
CA HIS A 10 5.12 -5.74 -4.80
C HIS A 10 3.83 -5.00 -4.47
N ALA A 11 3.83 -3.67 -4.50
CA ALA A 11 2.70 -2.84 -4.10
C ALA A 11 2.55 -1.60 -4.99
N ALA A 12 1.37 -0.98 -4.97
CA ALA A 12 1.13 0.34 -5.53
C ALA A 12 1.78 1.40 -4.61
N SER A 13 3.03 1.69 -4.84
CA SER A 13 3.84 2.68 -4.12
C SER A 13 4.97 3.17 -5.00
N GLU A 14 5.64 4.22 -4.59
CA GLU A 14 6.84 4.70 -5.28
C GLU A 14 7.98 3.69 -5.17
N ALA A 15 8.78 3.59 -6.22
CA ALA A 15 10.04 2.85 -6.18
C ALA A 15 11.05 3.46 -5.18
N VAL A 16 10.89 4.72 -4.85
CA VAL A 16 11.81 5.50 -4.00
C VAL A 16 11.47 5.47 -2.50
N THR A 17 10.41 4.80 -2.07
CA THR A 17 10.11 4.57 -0.66
C THR A 17 10.79 3.34 -0.06
N TYR A 18 11.71 2.73 -0.80
CA TYR A 18 12.67 1.79 -0.25
C TYR A 18 13.74 2.51 0.57
N ARG A 19 14.35 1.80 1.53
CA ARG A 19 15.46 2.35 2.30
C ARG A 19 16.54 2.86 1.36
N MET A 20 17.21 3.93 1.79
CA MET A 20 18.24 4.61 1.01
C MET A 20 19.24 3.61 0.43
N PHE A 21 19.49 3.73 -0.89
CA PHE A 21 20.31 2.82 -1.72
C PHE A 21 19.73 1.40 -1.90
N GLY A 22 18.46 1.18 -1.53
CA GLY A 22 17.85 -0.14 -1.50
C GLY A 22 17.73 -0.82 -2.87
N ILE A 23 17.64 -0.04 -3.94
CA ILE A 23 17.54 -0.57 -5.32
C ILE A 23 18.82 -0.39 -6.14
N ASP A 24 19.88 0.21 -5.59
CA ASP A 24 21.10 0.55 -6.35
C ASP A 24 21.83 -0.66 -6.92
N TYR A 25 21.81 -1.76 -6.21
CA TYR A 25 22.57 -2.98 -6.54
C TYR A 25 21.84 -3.92 -7.50
N TYR A 26 20.65 -3.57 -7.95
CA TYR A 26 19.92 -4.37 -8.93
C TYR A 26 20.23 -3.95 -10.36
N ASP A 27 20.34 -4.93 -11.26
CA ASP A 27 20.54 -4.70 -12.70
C ASP A 27 19.21 -4.36 -13.38
N ALA A 28 18.12 -4.94 -12.88
CA ALA A 28 16.77 -4.69 -13.37
C ALA A 28 15.75 -4.48 -12.23
N VAL A 29 14.69 -3.70 -12.53
CA VAL A 29 13.54 -3.51 -11.63
C VAL A 29 12.25 -3.75 -12.39
N LEU A 30 11.42 -4.65 -11.87
CA LEU A 30 10.08 -4.91 -12.39
C LEU A 30 9.09 -4.00 -11.67
N LEU A 31 8.38 -3.18 -12.43
CA LEU A 31 7.60 -2.03 -11.98
C LEU A 31 6.10 -2.23 -12.22
N SER A 32 5.28 -1.46 -11.51
CA SER A 32 3.82 -1.48 -11.66
C SER A 32 3.31 -0.49 -12.73
N GLY A 33 3.98 0.65 -12.91
CA GLY A 33 3.55 1.69 -13.83
C GLY A 33 4.63 2.76 -14.13
N GLU A 34 4.31 3.67 -15.03
CA GLU A 34 5.23 4.68 -15.56
C GLU A 34 5.76 5.66 -14.49
N TYR A 35 4.98 5.99 -13.46
CA TYR A 35 5.40 6.88 -12.39
C TYR A 35 6.65 6.38 -11.65
N GLN A 36 6.80 5.07 -11.53
CA GLN A 36 7.98 4.44 -10.92
C GLN A 36 9.21 4.50 -11.82
N VAL A 37 9.03 4.44 -13.14
CA VAL A 37 10.13 4.61 -14.11
C VAL A 37 10.78 5.97 -13.92
N GLN A 38 9.99 7.03 -13.86
CA GLN A 38 10.48 8.40 -13.68
C GLN A 38 11.29 8.56 -12.39
N ASP A 39 10.86 7.94 -11.30
CA ASP A 39 11.53 7.97 -10.01
C ASP A 39 12.91 7.31 -10.08
N VAL A 40 12.99 6.11 -10.66
CA VAL A 40 14.26 5.37 -10.78
C VAL A 40 15.24 6.14 -11.68
N ARG A 41 14.78 6.65 -12.83
CA ARG A 41 15.61 7.45 -13.73
C ARG A 41 16.13 8.74 -13.07
N ALA A 42 15.31 9.39 -12.24
CA ALA A 42 15.75 10.56 -11.50
C ALA A 42 16.83 10.23 -10.48
N LEU A 43 16.73 9.11 -9.75
CA LEU A 43 17.77 8.66 -8.82
C LEU A 43 19.07 8.29 -9.53
N GLU A 44 19.00 7.56 -10.63
CA GLU A 44 20.18 7.20 -11.44
C GLU A 44 20.95 8.46 -11.86
N LYS A 45 20.22 9.45 -12.38
CA LYS A 45 20.82 10.73 -12.79
C LYS A 45 21.45 11.49 -11.63
N LEU A 46 20.74 11.60 -10.50
CA LEU A 46 21.19 12.36 -9.33
C LEU A 46 22.44 11.74 -8.68
N ARG A 47 22.54 10.42 -8.70
CA ARG A 47 23.61 9.68 -8.04
C ARG A 47 24.70 9.17 -8.99
N GLY A 48 24.58 9.44 -10.29
CA GLY A 48 25.53 8.96 -11.31
C GLY A 48 25.59 7.44 -11.41
N LEU A 49 24.44 6.76 -11.23
CA LEU A 49 24.34 5.30 -11.31
C LEU A 49 24.18 4.84 -12.76
N PRO A 50 24.61 3.61 -13.09
CA PRO A 50 24.29 3.02 -14.38
C PRO A 50 22.77 2.85 -14.53
N GLU A 51 22.30 2.98 -15.76
CA GLU A 51 20.88 2.75 -16.05
C GLU A 51 20.51 1.29 -15.85
N LYS A 52 19.44 1.07 -15.06
CA LYS A 52 18.85 -0.25 -14.85
C LYS A 52 17.89 -0.60 -15.98
N GLU A 53 17.73 -1.89 -16.21
CA GLU A 53 16.63 -2.37 -17.04
C GLU A 53 15.30 -2.22 -16.27
N LEU A 54 14.36 -1.42 -16.79
CA LEU A 54 13.07 -1.16 -16.15
C LEU A 54 11.95 -1.78 -16.99
N VAL A 55 11.19 -2.68 -16.36
CA VAL A 55 10.14 -3.46 -17.03
C VAL A 55 8.81 -3.29 -16.31
N LYS A 56 7.82 -2.74 -16.98
CA LYS A 56 6.47 -2.59 -16.45
C LYS A 56 5.71 -3.91 -16.58
N ILE A 57 5.44 -4.53 -15.44
CA ILE A 57 4.76 -5.83 -15.37
C ILE A 57 3.37 -5.74 -14.74
N GLY A 58 3.05 -4.64 -14.06
CA GLY A 58 1.88 -4.54 -13.20
C GLY A 58 2.16 -5.00 -11.77
N ILE A 59 1.11 -5.42 -11.04
CA ILE A 59 1.20 -5.79 -9.63
C ILE A 59 0.65 -7.22 -9.44
N PRO A 60 1.51 -8.26 -9.51
CA PRO A 60 1.07 -9.67 -9.40
C PRO A 60 0.27 -9.96 -8.12
N TYR A 61 0.57 -9.29 -7.01
CA TYR A 61 -0.18 -9.42 -5.76
C TYR A 61 -1.64 -8.94 -5.92
N MET A 62 -1.86 -7.77 -6.53
CA MET A 62 -3.21 -7.27 -6.79
C MET A 62 -3.96 -8.16 -7.79
N ASP A 63 -3.27 -8.73 -8.80
CA ASP A 63 -3.86 -9.69 -9.74
C ASP A 63 -4.43 -10.90 -9.01
N GLU A 64 -3.66 -11.46 -8.09
CA GLU A 64 -4.09 -12.61 -7.27
C GLU A 64 -5.25 -12.24 -6.34
N MET A 65 -5.19 -11.08 -5.68
CA MET A 65 -6.28 -10.60 -4.83
C MET A 65 -7.57 -10.40 -5.63
N ALA A 66 -7.48 -9.81 -6.84
CA ALA A 66 -8.62 -9.62 -7.72
C ALA A 66 -9.19 -10.96 -8.21
N ARG A 67 -8.34 -11.95 -8.51
CA ARG A 67 -8.75 -13.31 -8.83
C ARG A 67 -9.54 -13.94 -7.67
N ARG A 68 -8.97 -13.91 -6.46
CA ARG A 68 -9.61 -14.43 -5.24
C ARG A 68 -10.96 -13.75 -4.97
N LEU A 69 -11.05 -12.43 -5.20
CA LEU A 69 -12.28 -11.68 -4.99
C LEU A 69 -13.39 -12.11 -5.96
N ARG A 70 -13.06 -12.36 -7.22
CA ARG A 70 -14.01 -12.93 -8.20
C ARG A 70 -14.47 -14.33 -7.80
N ASP A 71 -13.55 -15.18 -7.38
CA ASP A 71 -13.84 -16.57 -7.01
C ASP A 71 -14.69 -16.67 -5.73
N ALA A 72 -14.49 -15.75 -4.79
CA ALA A 72 -15.23 -15.72 -3.52
C ALA A 72 -16.68 -15.23 -3.67
N GLY A 73 -17.04 -14.58 -4.78
CA GLY A 73 -18.38 -14.03 -5.03
C GLY A 73 -18.75 -12.88 -4.08
N PRO A 74 -20.05 -12.57 -3.97
CA PRO A 74 -20.54 -11.45 -3.15
C PRO A 74 -20.15 -11.57 -1.68
N THR A 75 -19.84 -10.44 -1.06
CA THR A 75 -19.62 -10.41 0.39
C THR A 75 -20.93 -10.71 1.13
N PRO A 76 -20.95 -11.65 2.10
CA PRO A 76 -22.14 -11.91 2.89
C PRO A 76 -22.61 -10.64 3.62
N PRO A 77 -23.94 -10.52 3.92
CA PRO A 77 -24.45 -9.41 4.71
C PRO A 77 -23.71 -9.30 6.05
N HIS A 78 -23.28 -8.09 6.40
CA HIS A 78 -22.56 -7.80 7.64
C HIS A 78 -22.93 -6.41 8.17
N LYS A 79 -22.57 -6.12 9.42
CA LYS A 79 -22.71 -4.77 9.99
C LYS A 79 -21.80 -3.80 9.24
N ARG A 80 -22.17 -2.52 9.15
CA ARG A 80 -21.27 -1.48 8.65
C ARG A 80 -19.95 -1.53 9.39
N THR A 81 -18.86 -1.79 8.66
CA THR A 81 -17.55 -2.09 9.23
C THR A 81 -16.50 -1.10 8.73
N VAL A 82 -15.82 -0.47 9.67
CA VAL A 82 -14.70 0.44 9.43
C VAL A 82 -13.41 -0.27 9.79
N LEU A 83 -12.48 -0.35 8.85
CA LEU A 83 -11.16 -0.95 9.05
C LEU A 83 -10.12 0.14 9.30
N LEU A 84 -9.48 0.13 10.46
CA LEU A 84 -8.27 0.92 10.74
C LEU A 84 -7.05 0.04 10.46
N ALA A 85 -6.33 0.33 9.37
CA ALA A 85 -5.18 -0.44 8.91
C ALA A 85 -3.92 0.44 8.78
N PRO A 86 -3.31 0.85 9.91
CA PRO A 86 -2.17 1.74 9.93
C PRO A 86 -0.89 1.07 9.43
N SER A 87 0.08 1.85 8.98
CA SER A 87 1.47 1.45 8.88
C SER A 87 2.11 1.32 10.27
N TRP A 88 3.43 1.31 10.34
CA TRP A 88 4.21 1.23 11.57
C TRP A 88 5.29 2.31 11.62
N GLY A 89 5.86 2.54 12.81
CA GLY A 89 6.90 3.55 13.02
C GLY A 89 6.34 4.89 13.46
N LYS A 90 7.24 5.85 13.67
CA LYS A 90 6.95 7.16 14.32
C LYS A 90 5.89 8.00 13.61
N SER A 91 5.76 7.85 12.29
CA SER A 91 4.76 8.56 11.48
C SER A 91 3.44 7.80 11.33
N ALA A 92 3.31 6.58 11.89
CA ALA A 92 2.09 5.79 11.78
C ALA A 92 0.94 6.37 12.61
N ILE A 93 -0.29 6.14 12.16
CA ILE A 93 -1.52 6.69 12.74
C ILE A 93 -1.68 6.33 14.24
N LEU A 94 -1.35 5.09 14.65
CA LEU A 94 -1.42 4.68 16.05
C LEU A 94 -0.36 5.33 16.92
N GLN A 95 0.82 5.64 16.39
CA GLN A 95 1.83 6.41 17.10
C GLN A 95 1.46 7.88 17.27
N LYS A 96 0.86 8.47 16.24
CA LYS A 96 0.48 9.89 16.25
C LYS A 96 -0.79 10.18 17.06
N TYR A 97 -1.79 9.32 16.93
CA TYR A 97 -3.12 9.57 17.50
C TYR A 97 -3.47 8.67 18.68
N GLY A 98 -2.76 7.54 18.84
CA GLY A 98 -2.95 6.62 19.97
C GLY A 98 -4.39 6.17 20.16
N GLY A 99 -4.86 6.20 21.40
CA GLY A 99 -6.25 5.85 21.76
C GLY A 99 -7.29 6.82 21.22
N LYS A 100 -6.93 8.08 20.94
CA LYS A 100 -7.90 9.07 20.46
C LYS A 100 -8.59 8.65 19.17
N ILE A 101 -7.86 8.08 18.20
CA ILE A 101 -8.49 7.60 16.96
C ILE A 101 -9.46 6.42 17.24
N ILE A 102 -9.15 5.57 18.21
CA ILE A 102 -10.01 4.45 18.59
C ILE A 102 -11.30 4.95 19.27
N ASP A 103 -11.18 5.94 20.16
CA ASP A 103 -12.34 6.57 20.80
C ASP A 103 -13.30 7.17 19.76
N GLU A 104 -12.76 7.92 18.79
CA GLU A 104 -13.59 8.53 17.74
C GLU A 104 -14.20 7.47 16.80
N LEU A 105 -13.48 6.40 16.50
CA LEU A 105 -14.03 5.28 15.74
C LEU A 105 -15.18 4.59 16.48
N LEU A 106 -15.02 4.30 17.76
CA LEU A 106 -16.07 3.68 18.59
C LEU A 106 -17.27 4.60 18.76
N ALA A 107 -17.05 5.93 18.82
CA ALA A 107 -18.12 6.93 18.88
C ALA A 107 -18.99 6.97 17.61
N THR A 108 -18.49 6.49 16.46
CA THR A 108 -19.28 6.39 15.22
C THR A 108 -20.47 5.43 15.34
N GLY A 109 -20.39 4.45 16.23
CA GLY A 109 -21.40 3.39 16.37
C GLY A 109 -21.25 2.25 15.35
N TYR A 110 -20.30 2.30 14.43
CA TYR A 110 -19.99 1.23 13.48
C TYR A 110 -19.22 0.09 14.13
N HIS A 111 -19.16 -1.05 13.46
CA HIS A 111 -18.21 -2.11 13.82
C HIS A 111 -16.80 -1.67 13.39
N VAL A 112 -15.84 -1.78 14.29
CA VAL A 112 -14.46 -1.35 14.07
C VAL A 112 -13.55 -2.56 14.07
N ILE A 113 -12.76 -2.67 13.03
CA ILE A 113 -11.66 -3.63 12.99
C ILE A 113 -10.35 -2.83 13.00
N ILE A 114 -9.48 -3.12 13.94
CA ILE A 114 -8.12 -2.57 13.96
C ILE A 114 -7.17 -3.68 13.52
N ARG A 115 -6.44 -3.41 12.44
CA ARG A 115 -5.43 -4.32 11.89
C ARG A 115 -4.08 -3.64 11.87
N PRO A 116 -3.33 -3.66 12.97
CA PRO A 116 -1.97 -3.11 13.01
C PRO A 116 -1.06 -3.83 12.03
N HIS A 117 -0.08 -3.11 11.50
CA HIS A 117 0.96 -3.74 10.69
C HIS A 117 1.69 -4.81 11.52
N PRO A 118 2.03 -5.99 10.97
CA PRO A 118 2.72 -7.05 11.72
C PRO A 118 4.01 -6.61 12.41
N GLN A 119 4.71 -5.62 11.83
CA GLN A 119 5.92 -5.05 12.43
C GLN A 119 5.63 -4.29 13.73
N SER A 120 4.44 -3.69 13.90
CA SER A 120 4.10 -2.99 15.15
C SER A 120 4.17 -3.89 16.37
N PHE A 121 3.80 -5.17 16.24
CA PHE A 121 3.90 -6.15 17.32
C PHE A 121 5.36 -6.52 17.69
N LYS A 122 6.33 -6.17 16.83
CA LYS A 122 7.76 -6.44 17.08
C LYS A 122 8.52 -5.20 17.55
N SER A 123 8.25 -4.05 16.94
CA SER A 123 8.99 -2.80 17.18
C SER A 123 8.26 -1.79 18.06
N GLU A 124 6.95 -1.99 18.30
CA GLU A 124 6.08 -1.07 19.05
C GLU A 124 5.26 -1.84 20.12
N THR A 125 5.86 -2.89 20.70
CA THR A 125 5.19 -3.84 21.59
C THR A 125 4.46 -3.16 22.74
N GLU A 126 5.11 -2.22 23.44
CA GLU A 126 4.52 -1.50 24.56
C GLU A 126 3.26 -0.70 24.17
N LEU A 127 3.30 -0.04 23.02
CA LEU A 127 2.13 0.68 22.49
C LEU A 127 1.00 -0.31 22.17
N MET A 128 1.31 -1.40 21.48
CA MET A 128 0.31 -2.40 21.11
C MET A 128 -0.34 -3.04 22.34
N GLU A 129 0.45 -3.47 23.32
CA GLU A 129 -0.04 -4.04 24.57
C GLU A 129 -0.91 -3.04 25.34
N LYS A 130 -0.49 -1.77 25.39
CA LYS A 130 -1.28 -0.71 26.02
C LYS A 130 -2.63 -0.52 25.34
N LEU A 131 -2.62 -0.33 24.01
CA LEU A 131 -3.86 -0.08 23.28
C LEU A 131 -4.83 -1.26 23.37
N MET A 132 -4.34 -2.48 23.23
CA MET A 132 -5.19 -3.68 23.32
C MET A 132 -5.75 -3.94 24.73
N ARG A 133 -5.03 -3.54 25.77
CA ARG A 133 -5.51 -3.59 27.16
C ARG A 133 -6.56 -2.51 27.42
N ASP A 134 -6.32 -1.28 26.91
CA ASP A 134 -7.21 -0.13 27.14
C ASP A 134 -8.49 -0.24 26.28
N TYR A 135 -8.40 -0.93 25.15
CA TYR A 135 -9.51 -1.18 24.20
C TYR A 135 -9.66 -2.69 23.93
N PRO A 136 -10.20 -3.46 24.87
CA PRO A 136 -10.42 -4.89 24.67
C PRO A 136 -11.45 -5.17 23.57
N GLU A 137 -11.35 -6.34 22.95
CA GLU A 137 -12.33 -6.82 21.97
C GLU A 137 -13.76 -6.79 22.55
N SER A 138 -14.72 -6.51 21.67
CA SER A 138 -16.14 -6.41 22.03
C SER A 138 -17.01 -6.67 20.80
N ASP A 139 -18.34 -6.63 20.94
CA ASP A 139 -19.28 -6.73 19.81
C ASP A 139 -19.08 -5.65 18.73
N ARG A 140 -18.32 -4.59 19.03
CA ARG A 140 -18.05 -3.47 18.12
C ARG A 140 -16.56 -3.25 17.82
N LEU A 141 -15.65 -3.96 18.45
CA LEU A 141 -14.22 -3.81 18.25
C LEU A 141 -13.54 -5.16 18.12
N GLU A 142 -12.83 -5.34 17.01
CA GLU A 142 -11.99 -6.50 16.73
C GLU A 142 -10.53 -6.06 16.51
N TRP A 143 -9.57 -6.81 17.08
CA TRP A 143 -8.16 -6.71 16.75
C TRP A 143 -7.76 -7.82 15.79
N ASN A 144 -7.69 -7.50 14.50
CA ASN A 144 -7.34 -8.50 13.47
C ASN A 144 -5.83 -8.70 13.37
N ARG A 145 -5.40 -9.95 13.47
CA ARG A 145 -4.00 -10.38 13.41
C ARG A 145 -3.76 -11.49 12.38
N ASP A 146 -4.70 -11.71 11.48
CA ASP A 146 -4.56 -12.74 10.45
C ASP A 146 -3.34 -12.46 9.58
N ASN A 147 -2.62 -13.51 9.18
CA ASN A 147 -1.51 -13.36 8.24
C ASN A 147 -1.98 -12.90 6.86
N ASP A 148 -3.14 -13.39 6.43
CA ASP A 148 -3.79 -13.00 5.18
C ASP A 148 -4.80 -11.86 5.44
N ASN A 149 -4.74 -10.82 4.62
CA ASN A 149 -5.65 -9.68 4.74
C ASN A 149 -6.91 -9.79 3.87
N PHE A 150 -7.04 -10.83 3.06
CA PHE A 150 -8.11 -10.95 2.05
C PHE A 150 -9.51 -10.80 2.66
N GLU A 151 -9.85 -11.59 3.68
CA GLU A 151 -11.20 -11.58 4.26
C GLU A 151 -11.49 -10.31 5.05
N VAL A 152 -10.50 -9.75 5.76
CA VAL A 152 -10.72 -8.51 6.51
C VAL A 152 -10.95 -7.33 5.57
N LEU A 153 -10.25 -7.26 4.43
CA LEU A 153 -10.50 -6.26 3.40
C LEU A 153 -11.88 -6.47 2.75
N ARG A 154 -12.24 -7.71 2.45
CA ARG A 154 -13.52 -8.06 1.83
C ARG A 154 -14.72 -7.68 2.68
N ARG A 155 -14.70 -7.92 4.00
CA ARG A 155 -15.80 -7.65 4.93
C ARG A 155 -15.81 -6.23 5.53
N SER A 156 -14.87 -5.36 5.14
CA SER A 156 -14.85 -3.96 5.54
C SER A 156 -15.48 -3.08 4.47
N ASP A 157 -16.25 -2.06 4.87
CA ASP A 157 -16.93 -1.15 3.94
C ASP A 157 -16.09 0.07 3.56
N ILE A 158 -15.25 0.51 4.49
CA ILE A 158 -14.35 1.65 4.34
C ILE A 158 -13.07 1.39 5.14
N MET A 159 -11.93 1.87 4.63
CA MET A 159 -10.66 1.80 5.33
C MET A 159 -10.18 3.18 5.76
N ILE A 160 -9.65 3.25 6.98
CA ILE A 160 -8.84 4.38 7.44
C ILE A 160 -7.40 3.90 7.56
N SER A 161 -6.48 4.59 6.90
CA SER A 161 -5.06 4.26 6.91
C SER A 161 -4.22 5.54 6.84
N ASP A 162 -2.92 5.37 6.78
CA ASP A 162 -1.96 6.46 6.55
C ASP A 162 -1.28 6.27 5.17
N PHE A 163 0.04 6.19 5.13
CA PHE A 163 0.83 5.95 3.92
C PHE A 163 1.08 4.45 3.62
N SER A 164 0.36 3.54 4.27
CA SER A 164 0.49 2.10 4.07
C SER A 164 0.01 1.69 2.68
N GLY A 165 0.78 0.84 1.99
CA GLY A 165 0.40 0.30 0.68
C GLY A 165 -0.93 -0.43 0.65
N VAL A 166 -1.39 -0.97 1.78
CA VAL A 166 -2.68 -1.67 1.89
C VAL A 166 -3.88 -0.78 1.56
N ILE A 167 -3.74 0.56 1.69
CA ILE A 167 -4.80 1.51 1.32
C ILE A 167 -5.11 1.43 -0.18
N PHE A 168 -4.08 1.25 -1.01
CA PHE A 168 -4.22 1.06 -2.45
C PHE A 168 -4.76 -0.33 -2.80
N ASP A 169 -4.34 -1.39 -2.07
CA ASP A 169 -4.94 -2.71 -2.22
C ASP A 169 -6.45 -2.65 -1.99
N PHE A 170 -6.89 -1.98 -0.93
CA PHE A 170 -8.30 -1.82 -0.61
C PHE A 170 -9.05 -0.96 -1.63
N ALA A 171 -8.51 0.20 -1.98
CA ALA A 171 -9.15 1.13 -2.91
C ALA A 171 -9.19 0.59 -4.35
N LEU A 172 -8.12 -0.06 -4.82
CA LEU A 172 -7.98 -0.41 -6.23
C LEU A 172 -8.45 -1.83 -6.57
N VAL A 173 -8.32 -2.79 -5.64
CA VAL A 173 -8.79 -4.16 -5.86
C VAL A 173 -10.24 -4.33 -5.45
N TYR A 174 -10.61 -3.86 -4.25
CA TYR A 174 -11.98 -4.00 -3.71
C TYR A 174 -12.92 -2.88 -4.14
N ASP A 175 -12.39 -1.83 -4.77
CA ASP A 175 -13.13 -0.64 -5.23
C ASP A 175 -13.95 0.02 -4.12
N LYS A 176 -13.37 0.15 -2.94
CA LYS A 176 -14.03 0.69 -1.74
C LYS A 176 -13.40 2.01 -1.31
N PRO A 177 -14.17 2.91 -0.68
CA PRO A 177 -13.70 4.21 -0.25
C PRO A 177 -12.67 4.10 0.88
N VAL A 178 -11.80 5.11 0.95
CA VAL A 178 -10.77 5.23 1.99
C VAL A 178 -10.77 6.62 2.63
N ILE A 179 -10.25 6.68 3.84
CA ILE A 179 -9.87 7.91 4.53
C ILE A 179 -8.38 7.79 4.84
N TYR A 180 -7.60 8.80 4.50
CA TYR A 180 -6.17 8.79 4.78
C TYR A 180 -5.77 9.81 5.83
N ALA A 181 -4.97 9.39 6.80
CA ALA A 181 -4.47 10.28 7.83
C ALA A 181 -3.22 11.02 7.38
N ASP A 182 -3.20 12.34 7.54
CA ASP A 182 -1.99 13.13 7.39
C ASP A 182 -1.15 13.03 8.66
N THR A 183 -0.12 12.22 8.59
CA THR A 183 0.75 11.90 9.73
C THR A 183 2.17 12.42 9.57
N GLU A 184 2.41 13.31 8.59
CA GLU A 184 3.73 13.89 8.30
C GLU A 184 4.79 12.82 8.05
N PHE A 185 4.72 12.20 6.87
CA PHE A 185 5.65 11.15 6.47
C PHE A 185 7.10 11.65 6.42
N ASP A 186 7.98 11.02 7.20
CA ASP A 186 9.42 11.27 7.17
C ASP A 186 10.07 10.50 6.02
N LYS A 187 10.50 11.21 4.97
CA LYS A 187 11.20 10.63 3.83
C LYS A 187 12.71 10.45 4.02
N SER A 188 13.28 10.95 5.13
CA SER A 188 14.73 10.97 5.34
C SER A 188 15.43 9.60 5.33
N PRO A 189 14.79 8.47 5.75
CA PRO A 189 15.42 7.17 5.69
C PRO A 189 15.36 6.48 4.32
N TYR A 190 14.70 7.09 3.34
CA TYR A 190 14.33 6.48 2.05
C TYR A 190 15.01 7.17 0.88
N ASP A 191 15.06 6.49 -0.26
CA ASP A 191 15.55 7.07 -1.51
C ASP A 191 14.76 8.31 -1.95
N ALA A 192 13.51 8.43 -1.51
CA ALA A 192 12.67 9.61 -1.67
C ALA A 192 13.31 10.92 -1.18
N TRP A 193 14.26 10.84 -0.25
CA TRP A 193 15.02 11.99 0.24
C TRP A 193 15.73 12.77 -0.87
N TRP A 194 16.21 12.06 -1.89
CA TRP A 194 16.96 12.63 -3.01
C TRP A 194 16.08 13.40 -4.00
N LEU A 195 14.76 13.20 -3.94
CA LEU A 195 13.82 13.79 -4.91
C LEU A 195 13.13 15.01 -4.34
N ASP A 196 13.28 16.14 -5.03
CA ASP A 196 12.57 17.40 -4.72
C ASP A 196 11.23 17.46 -5.46
N LYS A 197 10.38 16.47 -5.20
CA LYS A 197 9.01 16.40 -5.72
C LYS A 197 8.09 15.72 -4.71
N PRO A 198 6.77 15.95 -4.80
CA PRO A 198 5.79 15.17 -4.03
C PRO A 198 5.90 13.69 -4.39
N LEU A 199 5.76 12.83 -3.39
CA LEU A 199 5.63 11.39 -3.61
C LEU A 199 4.28 11.08 -4.26
N TRP A 200 4.27 10.12 -5.18
CA TRP A 200 3.05 9.71 -5.88
C TRP A 200 1.93 9.33 -4.90
N THR A 201 2.23 8.60 -3.84
CA THR A 201 1.28 8.25 -2.76
C THR A 201 0.48 9.47 -2.31
N PHE A 202 1.15 10.59 -2.00
CA PHE A 202 0.47 11.79 -1.50
C PHE A 202 -0.21 12.63 -2.58
N THR A 203 0.02 12.32 -3.85
CA THR A 203 -0.76 12.87 -4.98
C THR A 203 -1.96 11.99 -5.33
N ALA A 204 -1.88 10.69 -5.07
CA ALA A 204 -2.94 9.72 -5.33
C ALA A 204 -4.01 9.70 -4.23
N LEU A 205 -3.60 9.74 -2.95
CA LEU A 205 -4.51 9.66 -1.79
C LEU A 205 -5.67 10.68 -1.85
N PRO A 206 -5.47 11.97 -2.15
CA PRO A 206 -6.58 12.95 -2.24
C PRO A 206 -7.60 12.66 -3.35
N ARG A 207 -7.22 11.87 -4.35
CA ARG A 207 -8.12 11.47 -5.45
C ARG A 207 -9.03 10.30 -5.06
N ILE A 208 -8.60 9.46 -4.11
CA ILE A 208 -9.30 8.22 -3.73
C ILE A 208 -10.01 8.29 -2.39
N GLY A 209 -9.80 9.35 -1.60
CA GLY A 209 -10.37 9.44 -0.27
C GLY A 209 -10.25 10.80 0.38
N GLU A 210 -10.87 10.94 1.55
CA GLU A 210 -10.88 12.16 2.36
C GLU A 210 -9.68 12.18 3.32
N LYS A 211 -9.19 13.39 3.60
CA LYS A 211 -8.07 13.62 4.50
C LYS A 211 -8.52 13.71 5.95
N LEU A 212 -7.99 12.85 6.82
CA LEU A 212 -8.17 12.91 8.26
C LEU A 212 -7.03 13.69 8.91
N THR A 213 -7.39 14.68 9.72
CA THR A 213 -6.45 15.48 10.52
C THR A 213 -6.89 15.49 11.99
N PRO A 214 -6.03 15.91 12.95
CA PRO A 214 -6.43 16.06 14.35
C PRO A 214 -7.63 16.99 14.56
N GLU A 215 -7.79 18.00 13.70
CA GLU A 215 -8.83 19.03 13.80
C GLU A 215 -10.20 18.53 13.36
N ASN A 216 -10.26 17.63 12.35
CA ASN A 216 -11.53 17.11 11.82
C ASN A 216 -11.92 15.72 12.35
N MET A 217 -11.08 15.14 13.20
CA MET A 217 -11.26 13.77 13.73
C MET A 217 -12.56 13.59 14.50
N SER A 218 -13.04 14.61 15.23
CA SER A 218 -14.33 14.57 15.93
C SER A 218 -15.54 14.48 15.00
N GLY A 219 -15.36 14.78 13.71
CA GLY A 219 -16.37 14.63 12.66
C GLY A 219 -16.31 13.30 11.91
N LEU A 220 -15.56 12.33 12.40
CA LEU A 220 -15.20 11.10 11.69
C LEU A 220 -16.41 10.32 11.16
N ARG A 221 -17.53 10.26 11.92
CA ARG A 221 -18.77 9.60 11.45
C ARG A 221 -19.30 10.25 10.17
N GLY A 222 -19.44 11.58 10.15
CA GLY A 222 -19.91 12.30 8.98
C GLY A 222 -18.98 12.16 7.78
N MET A 223 -17.68 12.10 8.03
CA MET A 223 -16.66 11.87 7.00
C MET A 223 -16.79 10.46 6.39
N ILE A 224 -16.98 9.43 7.22
CA ILE A 224 -17.23 8.06 6.78
C ILE A 224 -18.48 8.00 5.90
N ASP A 225 -19.61 8.57 6.39
CA ASP A 225 -20.89 8.54 5.67
C ASP A 225 -20.79 9.27 4.32
N ALA A 226 -20.06 10.39 4.26
CA ALA A 226 -19.81 11.12 3.02
C ALA A 226 -18.95 10.29 2.04
N CYS A 227 -17.86 9.72 2.49
CA CYS A 227 -16.98 8.91 1.63
C CYS A 227 -17.66 7.68 1.03
N LEU A 228 -18.62 7.09 1.76
CA LEU A 228 -19.36 5.92 1.29
C LEU A 228 -20.35 6.25 0.14
N THR A 229 -20.69 7.51 -0.05
CA THR A 229 -21.70 7.96 -1.02
C THR A 229 -21.18 8.94 -2.06
N ASP A 230 -19.98 9.48 -1.89
CA ASP A 230 -19.41 10.49 -2.79
C ASP A 230 -18.84 9.87 -4.08
N PRO A 231 -19.45 10.15 -5.25
CA PRO A 231 -19.00 9.55 -6.52
C PRO A 231 -17.62 10.04 -6.98
N ARG A 232 -17.10 11.15 -6.43
CA ARG A 232 -15.76 11.67 -6.79
C ARG A 232 -14.67 10.64 -6.52
N TYR A 233 -14.77 9.93 -5.41
CA TYR A 233 -13.77 8.96 -5.01
C TYR A 233 -13.81 7.67 -5.83
N GLU A 234 -14.98 7.32 -6.38
CA GLU A 234 -15.08 6.21 -7.34
C GLU A 234 -14.33 6.53 -8.64
N ALA A 235 -14.59 7.70 -9.23
CA ALA A 235 -13.85 8.16 -10.41
C ALA A 235 -12.33 8.23 -10.16
N GLY A 236 -11.94 8.81 -9.02
CA GLY A 236 -10.54 8.90 -8.62
C GLY A 236 -9.87 7.52 -8.46
N ARG A 237 -10.56 6.52 -7.89
CA ARG A 237 -10.04 5.15 -7.82
C ARG A 237 -9.80 4.53 -9.18
N GLN A 238 -10.69 4.79 -10.16
CA GLN A 238 -10.51 4.32 -11.54
C GLN A 238 -9.28 4.95 -12.20
N GLU A 239 -9.09 6.26 -12.03
CA GLU A 239 -7.92 6.97 -12.55
C GLU A 239 -6.63 6.44 -11.94
N VAL A 240 -6.55 6.36 -10.60
CA VAL A 240 -5.37 5.87 -9.89
C VAL A 240 -5.09 4.40 -10.23
N ARG A 241 -6.12 3.58 -10.42
CA ARG A 241 -5.97 2.19 -10.88
C ARG A 241 -5.31 2.14 -12.26
N ALA A 242 -5.80 2.91 -13.21
CA ALA A 242 -5.26 2.95 -14.57
C ALA A 242 -3.80 3.44 -14.61
N GLU A 243 -3.43 4.35 -13.71
CA GLU A 243 -2.09 4.93 -13.60
C GLU A 243 -1.07 3.97 -12.98
N THR A 244 -1.47 3.20 -11.97
CA THR A 244 -0.53 2.43 -11.15
C THR A 244 -0.56 0.92 -11.41
N TRP A 245 -1.66 0.36 -11.88
CA TRP A 245 -1.80 -1.07 -12.09
C TRP A 245 -1.89 -1.39 -13.58
N GLU A 246 -0.74 -1.26 -14.27
CA GLU A 246 -0.64 -1.62 -15.67
C GLU A 246 -0.78 -3.14 -15.85
N HIS A 247 -1.37 -3.56 -16.96
CA HIS A 247 -1.55 -4.96 -17.33
C HIS A 247 -2.25 -5.84 -16.27
N PRO A 248 -3.45 -5.47 -15.78
CA PRO A 248 -4.15 -6.23 -14.76
C PRO A 248 -4.38 -7.70 -15.17
N GLY A 249 -4.01 -8.63 -14.30
CA GLY A 249 -4.12 -10.08 -14.52
C GLY A 249 -2.93 -10.70 -15.26
N GLU A 250 -1.96 -9.91 -15.74
CA GLU A 250 -0.84 -10.41 -16.53
C GLU A 250 0.50 -10.34 -15.78
N GLY A 251 0.56 -9.72 -14.60
CA GLY A 251 1.80 -9.36 -13.92
C GLY A 251 2.74 -10.55 -13.70
N ALA A 252 2.23 -11.67 -13.23
CA ALA A 252 3.04 -12.88 -13.00
C ALA A 252 3.59 -13.47 -14.30
N VAL A 253 2.80 -13.50 -15.37
CA VAL A 253 3.21 -14.03 -16.68
C VAL A 253 4.26 -13.11 -17.30
N ARG A 254 4.08 -11.79 -17.20
CA ARG A 254 5.06 -10.82 -17.71
C ARG A 254 6.39 -10.93 -16.98
N ALA A 255 6.36 -11.03 -15.65
CA ALA A 255 7.55 -11.26 -14.84
C ALA A 255 8.27 -12.56 -15.24
N ALA A 256 7.55 -13.67 -15.36
CA ALA A 256 8.11 -14.96 -15.75
C ALA A 256 8.75 -14.91 -17.15
N ASN A 257 8.05 -14.32 -18.13
CA ASN A 257 8.56 -14.18 -19.49
C ASN A 257 9.85 -13.35 -19.54
N TYR A 258 9.88 -12.23 -18.83
CA TYR A 258 11.08 -11.42 -18.73
C TYR A 258 12.26 -12.20 -18.13
N LEU A 259 12.04 -12.88 -17.00
CA LEU A 259 13.09 -13.64 -16.31
C LEU A 259 13.63 -14.79 -17.17
N LEU A 260 12.74 -15.51 -17.87
CA LEU A 260 13.14 -16.59 -18.78
C LEU A 260 13.95 -16.07 -19.98
N ALA A 261 13.51 -14.99 -20.60
CA ALA A 261 14.22 -14.36 -21.72
C ALA A 261 15.61 -13.87 -21.29
N LYS A 262 15.69 -13.22 -20.13
CA LYS A 262 16.96 -12.72 -19.56
C LYS A 262 17.90 -13.88 -19.22
N TYR A 263 17.40 -14.95 -18.64
CA TYR A 263 18.19 -16.13 -18.35
C TYR A 263 18.80 -16.75 -19.63
N GLN A 264 18.02 -16.86 -20.70
CA GLN A 264 18.50 -17.38 -21.99
C GLN A 264 19.57 -16.47 -22.62
N GLU A 265 19.35 -15.15 -22.56
CA GLU A 265 20.33 -14.15 -23.04
C GLU A 265 21.67 -14.29 -22.32
N LEU A 266 21.66 -14.30 -20.97
CA LEU A 266 22.87 -14.40 -20.16
C LEU A 266 23.62 -15.72 -20.39
N LYS A 267 22.87 -16.83 -20.48
CA LYS A 267 23.45 -18.15 -20.78
C LYS A 267 24.15 -18.17 -22.14
N SER A 268 23.55 -17.60 -23.16
CA SER A 268 24.15 -17.51 -24.50
C SER A 268 25.41 -16.66 -24.51
N GLN A 269 25.45 -15.58 -23.71
CA GLN A 269 26.63 -14.73 -23.56
C GLN A 269 27.80 -15.48 -22.86
N GLU A 270 27.49 -16.35 -21.90
CA GLU A 270 28.51 -17.17 -21.22
C GLU A 270 29.09 -18.26 -22.16
N GLU A 271 28.23 -18.90 -22.95
CA GLU A 271 28.65 -19.93 -23.92
C GLU A 271 29.52 -19.34 -25.06
N GLY A 272 29.23 -18.11 -25.50
CA GLY A 272 29.99 -17.40 -26.51
C GLY A 272 31.35 -16.85 -26.04
N LYS A 273 31.63 -16.85 -24.75
CA LYS A 273 32.91 -16.44 -24.15
C LYS A 273 33.88 -17.60 -23.91
N LYS A 274 33.42 -18.84 -24.10
CA LYS A 274 34.22 -20.07 -24.04
C LYS A 274 34.72 -20.47 -25.42
#